data_47528d70181cfc7609b2117b063dc492
#
_entry.id   47528d70181cfc7609b2117b063dc492
#
_cell.length_a   1.000
_cell.length_b   1.000
_cell.length_c   1.000
_cell.angle_alpha   90.00
_cell.angle_beta   90.00
_cell.angle_gamma   90.00
#
_symmetry.space_group_name_H-M   'P 1'
#
loop_
_entity.id
_entity.type
_entity.pdbx_description
1 polymer ?
#
loop_
_entity_poly.entity_id
_entity_poly.type
_entity_poly.pdbx_seq_one_letter_code
_entity_poly.pdbx_strand_id
1 'polypeptide(L)'
;MLAYDGGAQHIKGFAERRRQALSRFEKAVETFELMKRAGLNTEIFSAGGTGTYNVMHEAPGVTDVQVGSYVFMDCQYIEIGNERGDVFDDFTPSLTVVTTVLNTYFPNSITTDAGAKALTLNKPGPWVVGEKGFTYNAGSDEFGVIRYEAANRTYKVGDRLELIVPHCDPVVNEYDQIYATRKDRVEDVWPIAARGRSQ
;
A
#
# COMPACT_ATOMS: atom_id res chain seq x y z
N MET A 1 -10.92 -21.83 9.14
CA MET A 1 -10.32 -21.93 7.79
C MET A 1 -9.78 -20.56 7.40
N LEU A 2 -8.64 -20.49 6.68
CA LEU A 2 -8.09 -19.27 6.09
C LEU A 2 -8.15 -19.38 4.57
N ALA A 3 -8.62 -18.33 3.89
CA ALA A 3 -8.71 -18.27 2.44
C ALA A 3 -8.43 -16.83 1.94
N TYR A 4 -7.16 -16.45 1.98
CA TYR A 4 -6.70 -15.17 1.42
C TYR A 4 -6.62 -15.23 -0.09
N ASP A 5 -7.21 -14.26 -0.80
CA ASP A 5 -7.07 -14.10 -2.24
C ASP A 5 -6.22 -12.88 -2.59
N GLY A 6 -4.90 -13.06 -2.65
CA GLY A 6 -3.96 -12.02 -3.07
C GLY A 6 -4.20 -11.52 -4.51
N GLY A 7 -4.72 -12.39 -5.38
CA GLY A 7 -4.98 -12.06 -6.79
C GLY A 7 -6.13 -11.09 -7.01
N ALA A 8 -7.01 -10.91 -6.03
CA ALA A 8 -8.13 -9.97 -6.13
C ALA A 8 -7.83 -8.59 -5.54
N GLN A 9 -6.81 -8.47 -4.67
CA GLN A 9 -6.62 -7.26 -3.85
C GLN A 9 -6.35 -5.98 -4.68
N HIS A 10 -5.69 -6.12 -5.82
CA HIS A 10 -5.24 -4.97 -6.63
C HIS A 10 -5.95 -4.86 -7.99
N ILE A 11 -7.12 -5.48 -8.14
CA ILE A 11 -7.95 -5.32 -9.34
C ILE A 11 -8.54 -3.90 -9.34
N LYS A 12 -8.22 -3.13 -10.38
CA LYS A 12 -8.76 -1.77 -10.55
C LYS A 12 -10.26 -1.78 -10.87
N GLY A 13 -10.98 -0.84 -10.28
CA GLY A 13 -12.43 -0.72 -10.41
C GLY A 13 -13.20 -1.64 -9.45
N PHE A 14 -14.02 -1.03 -8.59
CA PHE A 14 -14.72 -1.76 -7.51
C PHE A 14 -15.61 -2.89 -8.04
N ALA A 15 -16.44 -2.63 -9.05
CA ALA A 15 -17.38 -3.63 -9.57
C ALA A 15 -16.67 -4.87 -10.13
N GLU A 16 -15.58 -4.68 -10.85
CA GLU A 16 -14.79 -5.79 -11.40
C GLU A 16 -14.03 -6.54 -10.30
N ARG A 17 -13.45 -5.82 -9.35
CA ARG A 17 -12.79 -6.42 -8.17
C ARG A 17 -13.78 -7.27 -7.36
N ARG A 18 -14.97 -6.73 -7.07
CA ARG A 18 -16.04 -7.47 -6.38
C ARG A 18 -16.43 -8.73 -7.13
N ARG A 19 -16.71 -8.63 -8.43
CA ARG A 19 -17.10 -9.76 -9.27
C ARG A 19 -16.05 -10.87 -9.27
N GLN A 20 -14.77 -10.51 -9.48
CA GLN A 20 -13.68 -11.48 -9.51
C GLN A 20 -13.40 -12.09 -8.14
N ALA A 21 -13.38 -11.29 -7.07
CA ALA A 21 -13.17 -11.79 -5.73
C ALA A 21 -14.22 -12.83 -5.34
N LEU A 22 -15.49 -12.55 -5.52
CA LEU A 22 -16.57 -13.48 -5.18
C LEU A 22 -16.51 -14.76 -6.03
N SER A 23 -16.29 -14.65 -7.34
CA SER A 23 -16.18 -15.81 -8.22
C SER A 23 -14.99 -16.73 -7.85
N ARG A 24 -13.83 -16.16 -7.57
CA ARG A 24 -12.65 -16.95 -7.14
C ARG A 24 -12.88 -17.63 -5.80
N PHE A 25 -13.70 -17.01 -4.96
CA PHE A 25 -13.96 -17.47 -3.61
C PHE A 25 -14.95 -18.63 -3.51
N GLU A 26 -15.69 -18.92 -4.58
CA GLU A 26 -16.67 -20.03 -4.62
C GLU A 26 -16.07 -21.37 -4.16
N LYS A 27 -14.86 -21.71 -4.62
CA LYS A 27 -14.15 -22.93 -4.20
C LYS A 27 -13.79 -22.96 -2.72
N ALA A 28 -13.49 -21.81 -2.13
CA ALA A 28 -13.22 -21.72 -0.70
C ALA A 28 -14.50 -21.97 0.11
N VAL A 29 -15.63 -21.43 -0.34
CA VAL A 29 -16.96 -21.69 0.25
C VAL A 29 -17.32 -23.17 0.16
N GLU A 30 -17.16 -23.79 -1.01
CA GLU A 30 -17.39 -25.24 -1.19
C GLU A 30 -16.55 -26.06 -0.22
N THR A 31 -15.26 -25.72 -0.08
CA THR A 31 -14.34 -26.39 0.85
C THR A 31 -14.80 -26.20 2.31
N PHE A 32 -15.21 -25.00 2.69
CA PHE A 32 -15.73 -24.70 4.01
C PHE A 32 -16.97 -25.53 4.34
N GLU A 33 -17.89 -25.68 3.41
CA GLU A 33 -19.07 -26.50 3.58
C GLU A 33 -18.73 -28.01 3.67
N LEU A 34 -17.69 -28.48 2.96
CA LEU A 34 -17.16 -29.84 3.12
C LEU A 34 -16.61 -30.06 4.55
N MET A 35 -15.85 -29.08 5.06
CA MET A 35 -15.31 -29.14 6.44
C MET A 35 -16.43 -29.22 7.48
N LYS A 36 -17.50 -28.42 7.33
CA LYS A 36 -18.69 -28.50 8.19
C LYS A 36 -19.33 -29.89 8.18
N ARG A 37 -19.56 -30.45 6.98
CA ARG A 37 -20.11 -31.79 6.84
C ARG A 37 -19.23 -32.89 7.43
N ALA A 38 -17.92 -32.68 7.44
CA ALA A 38 -16.95 -33.59 8.07
C ALA A 38 -16.84 -33.41 9.59
N GLY A 39 -17.61 -32.51 10.19
CA GLY A 39 -17.58 -32.27 11.64
C GLY A 39 -16.33 -31.54 12.13
N LEU A 40 -15.59 -30.86 11.25
CA LEU A 40 -14.43 -30.08 11.63
C LEU A 40 -14.85 -28.74 12.26
N ASN A 41 -13.97 -28.15 13.08
CA ASN A 41 -14.22 -26.82 13.62
C ASN A 41 -14.22 -25.78 12.50
N THR A 42 -15.34 -25.11 12.32
CA THR A 42 -15.60 -24.09 11.29
C THR A 42 -16.12 -22.79 11.91
N GLU A 43 -15.77 -22.47 13.15
CA GLU A 43 -16.17 -21.23 13.81
C GLU A 43 -15.57 -20.00 13.16
N ILE A 44 -14.36 -20.14 12.58
CA ILE A 44 -13.66 -19.05 11.91
C ILE A 44 -13.45 -19.39 10.44
N PHE A 45 -13.96 -18.53 9.55
CA PHE A 45 -13.68 -18.53 8.13
C PHE A 45 -13.18 -17.14 7.73
N SER A 46 -11.87 -16.97 7.73
CA SER A 46 -11.18 -15.72 7.50
C SER A 46 -10.79 -15.59 6.03
N ALA A 47 -11.04 -14.42 5.42
CA ALA A 47 -10.96 -14.24 3.97
C ALA A 47 -10.54 -12.82 3.56
N GLY A 48 -10.14 -12.67 2.29
CA GLY A 48 -9.88 -11.38 1.68
C GLY A 48 -8.76 -10.59 2.35
N GLY A 49 -8.70 -9.31 2.04
CA GLY A 49 -7.70 -8.36 2.55
C GLY A 49 -8.14 -6.92 2.36
N THR A 50 -7.24 -5.97 2.40
CA THR A 50 -7.54 -4.53 2.33
C THR A 50 -8.34 -4.14 1.08
N GLY A 51 -8.01 -4.70 -0.10
CA GLY A 51 -8.72 -4.37 -1.35
C GLY A 51 -10.13 -4.95 -1.48
N THR A 52 -10.47 -5.92 -0.62
CA THR A 52 -11.75 -6.63 -0.65
C THR A 52 -12.48 -6.63 0.70
N TYR A 53 -12.06 -5.78 1.63
CA TYR A 53 -12.60 -5.74 2.99
C TYR A 53 -14.12 -5.53 3.02
N ASN A 54 -14.64 -4.72 2.09
CA ASN A 54 -16.05 -4.39 1.94
C ASN A 54 -16.81 -5.32 0.95
N VAL A 55 -16.17 -6.41 0.52
CA VAL A 55 -16.72 -7.40 -0.41
C VAL A 55 -16.92 -8.75 0.25
N MET A 56 -15.97 -9.19 1.07
CA MET A 56 -15.95 -10.57 1.59
C MET A 56 -17.10 -10.92 2.52
N HIS A 57 -17.78 -9.95 3.11
CA HIS A 57 -19.00 -10.21 3.90
C HIS A 57 -20.16 -10.79 3.06
N GLU A 58 -20.09 -10.67 1.73
CA GLU A 58 -21.08 -11.26 0.81
C GLU A 58 -20.83 -12.76 0.56
N ALA A 59 -19.63 -13.25 0.86
CA ALA A 59 -19.30 -14.65 0.68
C ALA A 59 -19.86 -15.49 1.84
N PRO A 60 -20.63 -16.57 1.56
CA PRO A 60 -21.29 -17.36 2.60
C PRO A 60 -20.29 -17.94 3.61
N GLY A 61 -20.57 -17.71 4.89
CA GLY A 61 -19.83 -18.29 6.00
C GLY A 61 -18.57 -17.52 6.41
N VAL A 62 -18.17 -16.48 5.69
CA VAL A 62 -17.03 -15.62 6.10
C VAL A 62 -17.36 -14.91 7.41
N THR A 63 -16.46 -14.99 8.37
CA THR A 63 -16.60 -14.41 9.71
C THR A 63 -15.77 -13.16 9.93
N ASP A 64 -14.65 -13.05 9.24
CA ASP A 64 -13.70 -11.93 9.38
C ASP A 64 -12.84 -11.74 8.12
N VAL A 65 -12.12 -10.62 8.05
CA VAL A 65 -11.26 -10.25 6.93
C VAL A 65 -9.81 -10.07 7.36
N GLN A 66 -8.89 -10.50 6.48
CA GLN A 66 -7.43 -10.47 6.72
C GLN A 66 -6.81 -9.16 6.23
N VAL A 67 -7.29 -8.04 6.72
CA VAL A 67 -6.79 -6.71 6.36
C VAL A 67 -5.45 -6.42 7.03
N GLY A 68 -4.49 -5.90 6.27
CA GLY A 68 -3.16 -5.52 6.75
C GLY A 68 -2.82 -4.10 6.35
N SER A 69 -2.66 -3.86 5.06
CA SER A 69 -2.18 -2.60 4.50
C SER A 69 -3.06 -1.37 4.79
N TYR A 70 -4.33 -1.55 5.18
CA TYR A 70 -5.24 -0.46 5.53
C TYR A 70 -4.70 0.45 6.66
N VAL A 71 -3.85 -0.10 7.53
CA VAL A 71 -3.23 0.64 8.66
C VAL A 71 -2.35 1.78 8.16
N PHE A 72 -1.61 1.53 7.08
CA PHE A 72 -0.66 2.47 6.49
C PHE A 72 -1.15 3.06 5.19
N MET A 73 -1.86 2.28 4.40
CA MET A 73 -2.17 2.52 2.99
C MET A 73 -0.91 2.75 2.15
N ASP A 74 -1.05 2.61 0.84
CA ASP A 74 0.03 2.79 -0.10
C ASP A 74 -0.50 3.12 -1.51
N CYS A 75 0.41 3.44 -2.44
CA CYS A 75 0.04 3.81 -3.80
C CYS A 75 -0.66 2.67 -4.54
N GLN A 76 -0.33 1.40 -4.27
CA GLN A 76 -0.98 0.26 -4.92
C GLN A 76 -2.47 0.20 -4.59
N TYR A 77 -2.83 0.42 -3.32
CA TYR A 77 -4.23 0.43 -2.92
C TYR A 77 -4.96 1.70 -3.33
N ILE A 78 -4.32 2.87 -3.28
CA ILE A 78 -4.97 4.12 -3.71
C ILE A 78 -5.45 4.04 -5.17
N GLU A 79 -4.70 3.37 -6.04
CA GLU A 79 -5.02 3.25 -7.47
C GLU A 79 -6.14 2.25 -7.83
N ILE A 80 -6.60 1.42 -6.90
CA ILE A 80 -7.60 0.40 -7.27
C ILE A 80 -9.02 0.94 -7.35
N GLY A 81 -9.28 2.14 -6.84
CA GLY A 81 -10.61 2.73 -6.78
C GLY A 81 -11.53 2.06 -5.76
N ASN A 82 -12.64 2.72 -5.46
CA ASN A 82 -13.70 2.24 -4.57
C ASN A 82 -15.07 2.36 -5.23
N GLU A 83 -16.15 2.22 -4.48
CA GLU A 83 -17.52 2.36 -4.96
C GLU A 83 -17.85 3.76 -5.49
N ARG A 84 -17.10 4.78 -5.05
CA ARG A 84 -17.34 6.19 -5.38
C ARG A 84 -16.53 6.67 -6.58
N GLY A 85 -15.47 5.95 -6.99
CA GLY A 85 -14.62 6.38 -8.11
C GLY A 85 -13.28 5.65 -8.22
N ASP A 86 -12.39 6.24 -9.00
CA ASP A 86 -11.10 5.64 -9.38
C ASP A 86 -10.02 5.75 -8.30
N VAL A 87 -10.31 6.38 -7.17
CA VAL A 87 -9.39 6.51 -6.04
C VAL A 87 -9.94 5.72 -4.86
N PHE A 88 -9.13 4.86 -4.27
CA PHE A 88 -9.46 4.17 -3.02
C PHE A 88 -9.08 5.05 -1.84
N ASP A 89 -10.02 5.86 -1.39
CA ASP A 89 -9.89 6.83 -0.30
C ASP A 89 -10.65 6.44 0.97
N ASP A 90 -11.00 5.15 1.12
CA ASP A 90 -11.70 4.63 2.30
C ASP A 90 -10.82 4.72 3.56
N PHE A 91 -9.51 4.65 3.37
CA PHE A 91 -8.50 4.81 4.42
C PHE A 91 -7.45 5.84 3.99
N THR A 92 -6.99 6.65 4.95
CA THR A 92 -5.99 7.69 4.68
C THR A 92 -4.57 7.13 4.72
N PRO A 93 -3.70 7.42 3.74
CA PRO A 93 -2.29 7.08 3.82
C PRO A 93 -1.64 7.71 5.04
N SER A 94 -0.93 6.90 5.82
CA SER A 94 -0.26 7.31 7.06
C SER A 94 1.24 7.01 7.09
N LEU A 95 1.73 6.18 6.15
CA LEU A 95 3.15 5.86 6.02
C LEU A 95 3.77 6.65 4.87
N THR A 96 4.76 7.46 5.18
CA THR A 96 5.55 8.19 4.20
C THR A 96 7.04 7.96 4.40
N VAL A 97 7.82 8.12 3.34
CA VAL A 97 9.27 8.25 3.40
C VAL A 97 9.62 9.71 3.18
N VAL A 98 10.34 10.29 4.15
CA VAL A 98 10.89 11.64 4.01
C VAL A 98 12.18 11.56 3.20
N THR A 99 12.28 12.37 2.15
CA THR A 99 13.46 12.41 1.27
C THR A 99 13.94 13.84 1.09
N THR A 100 15.22 14.00 0.78
CA THR A 100 15.87 15.30 0.57
C THR A 100 16.21 15.51 -0.90
N VAL A 101 15.95 16.70 -1.41
CA VAL A 101 16.36 17.11 -2.76
C VAL A 101 17.87 17.30 -2.80
N LEU A 102 18.55 16.53 -3.65
CA LEU A 102 19.99 16.56 -3.83
C LEU A 102 20.42 17.34 -5.07
N ASN A 103 19.55 17.41 -6.09
CA ASN A 103 19.87 18.06 -7.36
C ASN A 103 18.61 18.61 -8.02
N THR A 104 18.74 19.80 -8.62
CA THR A 104 17.68 20.50 -9.37
C THR A 104 18.20 21.02 -10.71
N TYR A 105 19.28 20.45 -11.24
CA TYR A 105 19.97 20.95 -12.44
C TYR A 105 19.10 20.86 -13.69
N PHE A 106 18.33 19.80 -13.85
CA PHE A 106 17.47 19.64 -15.01
C PHE A 106 16.11 20.31 -14.79
N PRO A 107 15.56 20.99 -15.80
CA PRO A 107 14.23 21.60 -15.68
C PRO A 107 13.17 20.50 -15.44
N ASN A 108 12.20 20.82 -14.61
CA ASN A 108 11.07 19.93 -14.27
C ASN A 108 11.50 18.55 -13.74
N SER A 109 12.67 18.49 -13.09
CA SER A 109 13.21 17.26 -12.53
C SER A 109 14.02 17.56 -11.29
N ILE A 110 13.84 16.74 -10.27
CA ILE A 110 14.65 16.73 -9.05
C ILE A 110 15.19 15.33 -8.79
N THR A 111 16.39 15.27 -8.22
CA THR A 111 16.96 14.03 -7.72
C THR A 111 16.93 14.06 -6.19
N THR A 112 16.52 12.95 -5.59
CA THR A 112 16.41 12.80 -4.14
C THR A 112 17.24 11.62 -3.64
N ASP A 113 17.47 11.53 -2.33
CA ASP A 113 18.17 10.44 -1.64
C ASP A 113 17.26 9.21 -1.37
N ALA A 114 16.08 9.14 -1.96
CA ALA A 114 15.20 7.98 -1.86
C ALA A 114 15.22 7.17 -3.16
N GLY A 115 16.14 6.24 -3.28
CA GLY A 115 16.22 5.25 -4.36
C GLY A 115 15.53 3.93 -4.03
N ALA A 116 15.95 2.85 -4.71
CA ALA A 116 15.40 1.52 -4.54
C ALA A 116 15.51 0.98 -3.11
N LYS A 117 16.60 1.29 -2.40
CA LYS A 117 16.83 0.88 -1.01
C LYS A 117 15.94 1.58 0.02
N ALA A 118 15.33 2.71 -0.35
CA ALA A 118 14.42 3.45 0.54
C ALA A 118 12.94 3.15 0.26
N LEU A 119 12.61 2.74 -0.96
CA LEU A 119 11.21 2.68 -1.43
C LEU A 119 10.86 1.37 -2.14
N THR A 120 11.82 0.49 -2.32
CA THR A 120 11.68 -0.72 -3.15
C THR A 120 11.38 -0.41 -4.64
N LEU A 121 11.11 -1.43 -5.45
CA LEU A 121 10.82 -1.27 -6.89
C LEU A 121 9.37 -1.59 -7.26
N ASN A 122 8.48 -1.59 -6.26
CA ASN A 122 7.07 -1.85 -6.48
C ASN A 122 6.42 -0.79 -7.39
N LYS A 123 5.39 -1.22 -8.10
CA LYS A 123 4.57 -0.34 -8.97
C LYS A 123 3.14 -0.27 -8.42
N PRO A 124 2.52 0.92 -8.52
CA PRO A 124 3.07 2.20 -9.00
C PRO A 124 4.24 2.65 -8.15
N GLY A 125 5.07 3.59 -8.64
CA GLY A 125 6.07 4.25 -7.82
C GLY A 125 5.44 5.12 -6.74
N PRO A 126 6.23 5.67 -5.80
CA PRO A 126 5.72 6.51 -4.73
C PRO A 126 5.07 7.79 -5.27
N TRP A 127 4.13 8.34 -4.51
CA TRP A 127 3.51 9.63 -4.82
C TRP A 127 4.03 10.72 -3.90
N VAL A 128 4.28 11.90 -4.45
CA VAL A 128 4.71 13.06 -3.67
C VAL A 128 3.49 13.66 -2.96
N VAL A 129 3.56 13.77 -1.64
CA VAL A 129 2.48 14.33 -0.82
C VAL A 129 2.24 15.80 -1.21
N GLY A 130 0.98 16.14 -1.46
CA GLY A 130 0.56 17.51 -1.82
C GLY A 130 0.84 17.93 -3.26
N GLU A 131 1.44 17.09 -4.10
CA GLU A 131 1.74 17.37 -5.50
C GLU A 131 0.96 16.43 -6.42
N LYS A 132 0.55 16.95 -7.60
CA LYS A 132 -0.13 16.18 -8.65
C LYS A 132 0.70 16.16 -9.92
N GLY A 133 0.61 15.06 -10.68
CA GLY A 133 1.34 14.93 -11.93
C GLY A 133 2.85 14.72 -11.77
N PHE A 134 3.30 14.37 -10.58
CA PHE A 134 4.67 13.97 -10.32
C PHE A 134 4.85 12.48 -10.65
N THR A 135 5.94 12.17 -11.32
CA THR A 135 6.33 10.79 -11.65
C THR A 135 7.66 10.48 -11.03
N TYR A 136 7.73 9.35 -10.33
CA TYR A 136 8.96 8.87 -9.71
C TYR A 136 9.57 7.74 -10.52
N ASN A 137 10.90 7.76 -10.63
CA ASN A 137 11.71 6.65 -11.09
C ASN A 137 12.88 6.42 -10.12
N ALA A 138 13.06 5.18 -9.67
CA ALA A 138 14.30 4.80 -9.00
C ALA A 138 15.44 4.92 -10.02
N GLY A 139 16.20 6.01 -9.93
CA GLY A 139 17.35 6.26 -10.81
C GLY A 139 18.50 5.30 -10.53
N SER A 140 18.58 4.82 -9.27
CA SER A 140 19.57 3.85 -8.79
C SER A 140 19.12 3.27 -7.43
N ASP A 141 20.01 2.52 -6.80
CA ASP A 141 19.80 2.00 -5.44
C ASP A 141 19.63 3.14 -4.42
N GLU A 142 20.43 4.20 -4.56
CA GLU A 142 20.49 5.32 -3.60
C GLU A 142 19.59 6.50 -3.98
N PHE A 143 19.35 6.72 -5.28
CA PHE A 143 18.75 7.96 -5.77
C PHE A 143 17.42 7.73 -6.46
N GLY A 144 16.45 8.59 -6.15
CA GLY A 144 15.19 8.72 -6.87
C GLY A 144 15.18 9.94 -7.77
N VAL A 145 14.62 9.80 -8.97
CA VAL A 145 14.39 10.92 -9.90
C VAL A 145 12.91 11.18 -9.98
N ILE A 146 12.51 12.39 -9.64
CA ILE A 146 11.13 12.85 -9.69
C ILE A 146 11.00 13.88 -10.83
N ARG A 147 10.06 13.62 -11.76
CA ARG A 147 9.74 14.53 -12.86
C ARG A 147 8.33 15.07 -12.72
N TYR A 148 8.11 16.30 -13.17
CA TYR A 148 6.82 16.97 -13.11
C TYR A 148 6.68 17.97 -14.27
N GLU A 149 5.46 18.23 -14.73
CA GLU A 149 5.18 19.30 -15.71
C GLU A 149 5.03 20.66 -15.01
N ALA A 150 4.40 20.65 -13.84
CA ALA A 150 4.23 21.82 -12.98
C ALA A 150 4.41 21.40 -11.53
N ALA A 151 4.84 22.33 -10.70
CA ALA A 151 4.97 22.13 -9.27
C ALA A 151 4.31 23.28 -8.51
N ASN A 152 3.79 23.00 -7.31
CA ASN A 152 3.20 24.01 -6.43
C ASN A 152 4.24 25.01 -5.88
N ARG A 153 5.53 24.65 -5.98
CA ARG A 153 6.65 25.47 -5.51
C ARG A 153 7.92 25.24 -6.35
N THR A 154 8.89 26.11 -6.19
CA THR A 154 10.25 25.90 -6.72
C THR A 154 11.05 25.08 -5.71
N TYR A 155 11.60 23.96 -6.17
CA TYR A 155 12.46 23.09 -5.35
C TYR A 155 13.90 23.56 -5.34
N LYS A 156 14.55 23.42 -4.19
CA LYS A 156 15.98 23.72 -3.97
C LYS A 156 16.68 22.52 -3.34
N VAL A 157 17.99 22.42 -3.54
CA VAL A 157 18.81 21.45 -2.83
C VAL A 157 18.66 21.64 -1.31
N GLY A 158 18.42 20.56 -0.60
CA GLY A 158 18.14 20.55 0.83
C GLY A 158 16.63 20.61 1.19
N ASP A 159 15.73 20.86 0.23
CA ASP A 159 14.29 20.77 0.48
C ASP A 159 13.89 19.33 0.81
N ARG A 160 12.92 19.18 1.70
CA ARG A 160 12.35 17.89 2.05
C ARG A 160 11.01 17.68 1.38
N LEU A 161 10.77 16.43 1.01
CA LEU A 161 9.53 15.92 0.45
C LEU A 161 9.08 14.71 1.25
N GLU A 162 7.79 14.49 1.29
CA GLU A 162 7.21 13.25 1.77
C GLU A 162 6.69 12.45 0.59
N LEU A 163 6.98 11.15 0.60
CA LEU A 163 6.56 10.22 -0.44
C LEU A 163 5.63 9.18 0.17
N ILE A 164 4.37 9.11 -0.28
CA ILE A 164 3.51 7.97 0.01
C ILE A 164 4.18 6.74 -0.61
N VAL A 165 4.35 5.69 0.17
CA VAL A 165 5.13 4.52 -0.25
C VAL A 165 4.44 3.75 -1.38
N PRO A 166 5.21 3.09 -2.30
CA PRO A 166 4.64 2.28 -3.38
C PRO A 166 3.82 1.10 -2.86
N HIS A 167 4.40 0.35 -1.90
CA HIS A 167 3.78 -0.76 -1.19
C HIS A 167 4.33 -0.80 0.24
N CYS A 168 3.45 -0.76 1.23
CA CYS A 168 3.85 -0.58 2.62
C CYS A 168 4.68 -1.75 3.17
N ASP A 169 4.30 -3.00 2.87
CA ASP A 169 4.91 -4.19 3.47
C ASP A 169 6.43 -4.28 3.21
N PRO A 170 6.92 -4.25 1.95
CA PRO A 170 8.36 -4.32 1.71
C PRO A 170 9.09 -3.06 2.16
N VAL A 171 8.47 -1.86 2.08
CA VAL A 171 9.11 -0.63 2.53
C VAL A 171 9.36 -0.64 4.04
N VAL A 172 8.39 -1.08 4.84
CA VAL A 172 8.58 -1.22 6.29
C VAL A 172 9.79 -2.12 6.61
N ASN A 173 10.02 -3.17 5.81
CA ASN A 173 11.15 -4.09 6.02
C ASN A 173 12.54 -3.46 5.73
N GLU A 174 12.60 -2.32 5.03
CA GLU A 174 13.88 -1.61 4.74
C GLU A 174 14.39 -0.78 5.92
N TYR A 175 13.55 -0.52 6.92
CA TYR A 175 13.86 0.41 8.01
C TYR A 175 13.93 -0.30 9.37
N ASP A 176 14.76 0.23 10.28
CA ASP A 176 14.88 -0.27 11.65
C ASP A 176 13.76 0.24 12.55
N GLN A 177 13.19 1.40 12.23
CA GLN A 177 12.20 2.08 13.08
C GLN A 177 11.28 3.00 12.27
N ILE A 178 10.10 3.27 12.84
CA ILE A 178 9.13 4.23 12.34
C ILE A 178 9.04 5.40 13.33
N TYR A 179 9.07 6.62 12.81
CA TYR A 179 8.84 7.83 13.59
C TYR A 179 7.34 8.18 13.54
N ALA A 180 6.65 8.03 14.65
CA ALA A 180 5.26 8.45 14.78
C ALA A 180 5.22 9.98 14.90
N THR A 181 4.58 10.65 13.95
CA THR A 181 4.56 12.11 13.88
C THR A 181 3.15 12.66 13.94
N ARG A 182 3.00 13.85 14.52
CA ARG A 182 1.76 14.62 14.51
C ARG A 182 2.09 16.11 14.48
N LYS A 183 1.53 16.85 13.51
CA LYS A 183 1.74 18.30 13.37
C LYS A 183 3.25 18.67 13.42
N ASP A 184 4.04 18.04 12.57
CA ASP A 184 5.49 18.23 12.44
C ASP A 184 6.32 17.92 13.69
N ARG A 185 5.76 17.17 14.63
CA ARG A 185 6.46 16.71 15.82
C ARG A 185 6.54 15.19 15.84
N VAL A 186 7.72 14.67 16.19
CA VAL A 186 7.87 13.25 16.54
C VAL A 186 7.28 13.06 17.94
N GLU A 187 6.25 12.22 18.04
CA GLU A 187 5.62 11.85 19.30
C GLU A 187 6.20 10.57 19.87
N ASP A 188 6.63 9.66 19.01
CA ASP A 188 7.20 8.37 19.42
C ASP A 188 8.11 7.79 18.34
N VAL A 189 8.90 6.78 18.70
CA VAL A 189 9.77 6.03 17.78
C VAL A 189 9.56 4.54 18.03
N TRP A 190 9.04 3.84 17.03
CA TRP A 190 8.70 2.42 17.13
C TRP A 190 9.72 1.55 16.42
N PRO A 191 10.35 0.58 17.10
CA PRO A 191 11.25 -0.37 16.44
C PRO A 191 10.45 -1.34 15.56
N ILE A 192 10.98 -1.65 14.38
CA ILE A 192 10.43 -2.67 13.49
C ILE A 192 11.07 -4.02 13.86
N ALA A 193 10.53 -4.66 14.88
CA ALA A 193 11.14 -5.82 15.52
C ALA A 193 11.29 -7.04 14.61
N ALA A 194 10.42 -7.18 13.60
CA ALA A 194 10.39 -8.33 12.69
C ALA A 194 11.10 -8.10 11.35
N ARG A 195 11.74 -6.93 11.13
CA ARG A 195 12.43 -6.67 9.88
C ARG A 195 13.56 -7.67 9.62
N GLY A 196 13.74 -8.06 8.36
CA GLY A 196 14.78 -9.01 7.97
C GLY A 196 14.62 -10.42 8.54
N ARG A 197 13.46 -10.73 9.12
CA ARG A 197 13.12 -12.04 9.71
C ARG A 197 12.27 -12.88 8.77
N SER A 198 12.57 -12.86 7.48
CA SER A 198 11.94 -13.77 6.51
C SER A 198 12.39 -15.20 6.83
N GLN A 199 11.45 -16.06 7.21
CA GLN A 199 11.70 -17.48 7.54
C GLN A 199 10.76 -18.36 6.74
#